data_c2f8958383ca1f6865d672d9df1e05ad
#
_entry.id   c2f8958383ca1f6865d672d9df1e05ad
#
_cell.length_a   1.000
_cell.length_b   1.000
_cell.length_c   1.000
_cell.angle_alpha   90.00
_cell.angle_beta   90.00
_cell.angle_gamma   90.00
#
_symmetry.space_group_name_H-M   'P 1'
#
loop_
_entity.id
_entity.type
_entity.pdbx_description
1 polymer ?
#
loop_
_entity_poly.entity_id
_entity_poly.type
_entity_poly.pdbx_seq_one_letter_code
_entity_poly.pdbx_strand_id
1 'polypeptide(L)'
;MDDITALGLEAMEIQTVRTVQPQHFDQYWQAGVLSHKTDIEMNLHGPYYAELLGDKRQRSRSLSKMEAAIQAAKVINARHITFHVGPYMEYSRGTAANERVANVMAGVVERVGELWGDKSLEEEHVAFPWLNESKPALVGVETSGRQELWGTLEEVLEVCNHVEGTTPVLNMAHLHARGHGRLRTSEDFGELFDEVRETLGGKTFFCHFSGVEHRMGNALHYTQIKKSDLKFEPLAEFLAEDGDWLDVTIISDSPLLEHDAMFMMQQYERAKNRLLEKQARDERRIKLALEAGLSPEELADREAAEKEKRLNSEKDAKSGKSKAAKQAADPPAKAKATAAASKTKATAAASKTKASAKGKNDDIMDVDDDSDDAADIF
;
A
#
# COMPACT_ATOMS: atom_id res chain seq x y z
N MET A 1 -5.10 -20.11 -8.86
CA MET A 1 -5.77 -20.52 -7.59
C MET A 1 -4.99 -21.66 -6.93
N ASP A 2 -4.77 -22.79 -7.58
CA ASP A 2 -4.03 -23.92 -6.97
C ASP A 2 -2.66 -23.50 -6.43
N ASP A 3 -1.94 -22.65 -7.16
CA ASP A 3 -0.64 -22.12 -6.72
C ASP A 3 -0.79 -21.22 -5.48
N ILE A 4 -1.81 -20.35 -5.44
CA ILE A 4 -2.08 -19.46 -4.30
C ILE A 4 -2.41 -20.26 -3.04
N THR A 5 -3.28 -21.27 -3.16
CA THR A 5 -3.61 -22.19 -2.07
C THR A 5 -2.38 -22.96 -1.58
N ALA A 6 -1.55 -23.47 -2.52
CA ALA A 6 -0.31 -24.18 -2.18
C ALA A 6 0.71 -23.31 -1.46
N LEU A 7 0.68 -21.98 -1.67
CA LEU A 7 1.52 -21.00 -0.97
C LEU A 7 0.95 -20.59 0.40
N GLY A 8 -0.26 -21.06 0.76
CA GLY A 8 -0.92 -20.69 2.01
C GLY A 8 -1.48 -19.27 2.03
N LEU A 9 -1.73 -18.68 0.86
CA LEU A 9 -2.39 -17.38 0.73
C LEU A 9 -3.91 -17.57 0.73
N GLU A 10 -4.63 -16.63 1.34
CA GLU A 10 -6.07 -16.76 1.65
C GLU A 10 -6.94 -15.79 0.87
N ALA A 11 -6.35 -14.79 0.22
CA ALA A 11 -7.08 -13.78 -0.56
C ALA A 11 -6.40 -13.50 -1.90
N MET A 12 -7.22 -13.08 -2.88
CA MET A 12 -6.77 -12.67 -4.20
C MET A 12 -7.63 -11.52 -4.71
N GLU A 13 -7.01 -10.57 -5.41
CA GLU A 13 -7.70 -9.52 -6.13
C GLU A 13 -7.42 -9.61 -7.63
N ILE A 14 -8.49 -9.57 -8.45
CA ILE A 14 -8.37 -9.47 -9.90
C ILE A 14 -8.33 -8.00 -10.29
N GLN A 15 -7.29 -7.58 -11.00
CA GLN A 15 -7.14 -6.20 -11.43
C GLN A 15 -7.62 -6.02 -12.88
N THR A 16 -8.60 -5.14 -13.08
CA THR A 16 -9.16 -4.81 -14.39
C THR A 16 -8.71 -3.43 -14.84
N VAL A 17 -7.43 -3.31 -15.21
CA VAL A 17 -6.71 -2.03 -15.42
C VAL A 17 -7.48 -1.01 -16.27
N ARG A 18 -8.01 -1.40 -17.43
CA ARG A 18 -8.74 -0.49 -18.32
C ARG A 18 -10.25 -0.69 -18.30
N THR A 19 -10.67 -1.94 -18.36
CA THR A 19 -12.07 -2.36 -18.29
C THR A 19 -12.16 -3.88 -18.22
N VAL A 20 -13.29 -4.38 -17.75
CA VAL A 20 -13.65 -5.80 -17.88
C VAL A 20 -13.91 -6.09 -19.35
N GLN A 21 -13.30 -7.16 -19.87
CA GLN A 21 -13.47 -7.60 -21.25
C GLN A 21 -14.58 -8.66 -21.30
N PRO A 22 -15.70 -8.44 -22.03
CA PRO A 22 -16.82 -9.38 -22.10
C PRO A 22 -16.40 -10.78 -22.56
N GLN A 23 -15.41 -10.90 -23.47
CA GLN A 23 -14.90 -12.18 -23.93
C GLN A 23 -14.18 -13.02 -22.86
N HIS A 24 -13.84 -12.43 -21.72
CA HIS A 24 -13.22 -13.12 -20.59
C HIS A 24 -14.22 -13.50 -19.50
N PHE A 25 -15.52 -13.32 -19.72
CA PHE A 25 -16.54 -13.56 -18.69
C PHE A 25 -16.51 -15.01 -18.18
N ASP A 26 -16.28 -15.98 -19.08
CA ASP A 26 -16.09 -17.39 -18.69
C ASP A 26 -14.91 -17.61 -17.74
N GLN A 27 -13.85 -16.80 -17.85
CA GLN A 27 -12.67 -16.89 -16.98
C GLN A 27 -12.99 -16.34 -15.57
N TYR A 28 -13.74 -15.24 -15.47
CA TYR A 28 -14.23 -14.74 -14.18
C TYR A 28 -15.11 -15.76 -13.50
N TRP A 29 -15.98 -16.39 -14.28
CA TRP A 29 -16.82 -17.47 -13.80
C TRP A 29 -16.01 -18.65 -13.23
N GLN A 30 -15.03 -19.15 -13.98
CA GLN A 30 -14.12 -20.20 -13.54
C GLN A 30 -13.36 -19.78 -12.27
N ALA A 31 -12.96 -18.52 -12.17
CA ALA A 31 -12.29 -17.99 -10.98
C ALA A 31 -13.21 -18.06 -9.75
N GLY A 32 -14.49 -17.70 -9.88
CA GLY A 32 -15.49 -17.84 -8.82
C GLY A 32 -15.69 -19.28 -8.37
N VAL A 33 -15.77 -20.23 -9.33
CA VAL A 33 -15.86 -21.67 -9.03
C VAL A 33 -14.64 -22.16 -8.24
N LEU A 34 -13.45 -21.76 -8.64
CA LEU A 34 -12.22 -22.18 -7.99
C LEU A 34 -12.09 -21.56 -6.60
N SER A 35 -12.44 -20.28 -6.46
CA SER A 35 -12.47 -19.57 -5.17
C SER A 35 -13.32 -20.33 -4.15
N HIS A 36 -14.55 -20.65 -4.52
CA HIS A 36 -15.47 -21.41 -3.65
C HIS A 36 -14.92 -22.80 -3.26
N LYS A 37 -14.20 -23.47 -4.18
CA LYS A 37 -13.61 -24.80 -3.91
C LYS A 37 -12.37 -24.73 -3.02
N THR A 38 -11.61 -23.65 -3.08
CA THR A 38 -10.33 -23.48 -2.40
C THR A 38 -10.42 -22.58 -1.15
N ASP A 39 -11.59 -22.03 -0.87
CA ASP A 39 -11.84 -21.08 0.22
C ASP A 39 -10.94 -19.83 0.15
N ILE A 40 -10.62 -19.38 -1.07
CA ILE A 40 -9.87 -18.16 -1.32
C ILE A 40 -10.83 -16.97 -1.40
N GLU A 41 -10.63 -15.95 -0.57
CA GLU A 41 -11.39 -14.70 -0.67
C GLU A 41 -11.09 -13.99 -1.99
N MET A 42 -12.13 -13.71 -2.78
CA MET A 42 -11.99 -12.98 -4.03
C MET A 42 -12.35 -11.52 -3.86
N ASN A 43 -11.54 -10.68 -4.50
CA ASN A 43 -11.76 -9.25 -4.61
C ASN A 43 -11.56 -8.83 -6.06
N LEU A 44 -12.08 -7.68 -6.44
CA LEU A 44 -11.95 -7.14 -7.78
C LEU A 44 -11.57 -5.67 -7.72
N HIS A 45 -10.46 -5.33 -8.34
CA HIS A 45 -10.09 -3.94 -8.57
C HIS A 45 -10.66 -3.48 -9.91
N GLY A 46 -11.53 -2.48 -9.85
CA GLY A 46 -12.12 -1.84 -11.01
C GLY A 46 -11.10 -1.04 -11.84
N PRO A 47 -11.54 -0.47 -12.96
CA PRO A 47 -10.66 0.27 -13.84
C PRO A 47 -9.98 1.46 -13.16
N TYR A 48 -8.64 1.56 -13.30
CA TYR A 48 -7.84 2.64 -12.71
C TYR A 48 -8.20 4.02 -13.23
N TYR A 49 -8.53 4.11 -14.52
CA TYR A 49 -8.78 5.39 -15.18
C TYR A 49 -10.24 5.81 -15.04
N ALA A 50 -10.62 6.20 -13.83
CA ALA A 50 -11.90 6.82 -13.55
C ALA A 50 -11.77 8.34 -13.53
N GLU A 51 -12.81 9.04 -13.99
CA GLU A 51 -12.93 10.50 -14.00
C GLU A 51 -14.28 10.89 -13.38
N LEU A 52 -14.50 10.51 -12.10
CA LEU A 52 -15.81 10.67 -11.46
C LEU A 52 -16.15 12.13 -11.16
N LEU A 53 -15.13 12.98 -11.04
CA LEU A 53 -15.24 14.43 -10.88
C LEU A 53 -15.26 15.17 -12.23
N GLY A 54 -15.11 14.46 -13.35
CA GLY A 54 -15.15 15.03 -14.67
C GLY A 54 -16.53 15.49 -15.13
N ASP A 55 -16.61 15.95 -16.36
CA ASP A 55 -17.86 16.35 -17.00
C ASP A 55 -18.86 15.16 -17.11
N LYS A 56 -20.08 15.44 -17.58
CA LYS A 56 -21.12 14.41 -17.71
C LYS A 56 -20.68 13.24 -18.62
N ARG A 57 -19.92 13.51 -19.69
CA ARG A 57 -19.47 12.49 -20.64
C ARG A 57 -18.36 11.62 -20.04
N GLN A 58 -17.38 12.24 -19.40
CA GLN A 58 -16.29 11.56 -18.71
C GLN A 58 -16.82 10.64 -17.60
N ARG A 59 -17.68 11.17 -16.74
CA ARG A 59 -18.33 10.41 -15.67
C ARG A 59 -19.17 9.26 -16.20
N SER A 60 -19.97 9.48 -17.27
CA SER A 60 -20.78 8.40 -17.86
C SER A 60 -19.92 7.26 -18.41
N ARG A 61 -18.77 7.58 -19.03
CA ARG A 61 -17.81 6.54 -19.47
C ARG A 61 -17.22 5.77 -18.32
N SER A 62 -16.86 6.47 -17.22
CA SER A 62 -16.33 5.83 -16.02
C SER A 62 -17.36 4.91 -15.39
N LEU A 63 -18.60 5.37 -15.23
CA LEU A 63 -19.70 4.55 -14.69
C LEU A 63 -20.00 3.32 -15.55
N SER A 64 -19.93 3.41 -16.88
CA SER A 64 -20.11 2.24 -17.75
C SER A 64 -19.01 1.18 -17.54
N LYS A 65 -17.76 1.61 -17.28
CA LYS A 65 -16.66 0.69 -16.96
C LYS A 65 -16.84 0.08 -15.56
N MET A 66 -17.30 0.87 -14.59
CA MET A 66 -17.59 0.39 -13.25
C MET A 66 -18.73 -0.64 -13.27
N GLU A 67 -19.78 -0.43 -14.05
CA GLU A 67 -20.86 -1.39 -14.25
C GLU A 67 -20.35 -2.75 -14.71
N ALA A 68 -19.47 -2.78 -15.71
CA ALA A 68 -18.85 -4.03 -16.18
C ALA A 68 -18.02 -4.71 -15.07
N ALA A 69 -17.33 -3.94 -14.22
CA ALA A 69 -16.58 -4.45 -13.08
C ALA A 69 -17.52 -5.03 -12.00
N ILE A 70 -18.65 -4.38 -11.72
CA ILE A 70 -19.66 -4.86 -10.78
C ILE A 70 -20.23 -6.21 -11.23
N GLN A 71 -20.52 -6.37 -12.53
CA GLN A 71 -20.99 -7.63 -13.10
C GLN A 71 -19.96 -8.76 -12.94
N ALA A 72 -18.70 -8.48 -13.25
CA ALA A 72 -17.61 -9.45 -13.05
C ALA A 72 -17.44 -9.80 -11.56
N ALA A 73 -17.54 -8.82 -10.68
CA ALA A 73 -17.43 -9.01 -9.24
C ALA A 73 -18.53 -9.93 -8.68
N LYS A 74 -19.77 -9.79 -9.15
CA LYS A 74 -20.85 -10.72 -8.80
C LYS A 74 -20.49 -12.15 -9.18
N VAL A 75 -19.99 -12.35 -10.39
CA VAL A 75 -19.68 -13.69 -10.93
C VAL A 75 -18.54 -14.35 -10.17
N ILE A 76 -17.52 -13.62 -9.77
CA ILE A 76 -16.40 -14.17 -8.96
C ILE A 76 -16.74 -14.26 -7.47
N ASN A 77 -17.92 -13.79 -7.06
CA ASN A 77 -18.32 -13.66 -5.66
C ASN A 77 -17.33 -12.78 -4.86
N ALA A 78 -16.99 -11.60 -5.42
CA ALA A 78 -16.07 -10.70 -4.78
C ALA A 78 -16.62 -10.16 -3.44
N ARG A 79 -15.75 -10.08 -2.42
CA ARG A 79 -16.06 -9.43 -1.14
C ARG A 79 -15.96 -7.90 -1.24
N HIS A 80 -14.99 -7.40 -2.00
CA HIS A 80 -14.79 -5.98 -2.25
C HIS A 80 -14.69 -5.71 -3.75
N ILE A 81 -15.18 -4.53 -4.17
CA ILE A 81 -14.97 -3.99 -5.51
C ILE A 81 -14.28 -2.64 -5.33
N THR A 82 -12.99 -2.59 -5.57
CA THR A 82 -12.15 -1.39 -5.36
C THR A 82 -12.26 -0.42 -6.53
N PHE A 83 -12.43 0.87 -6.26
CA PHE A 83 -12.44 1.91 -7.26
C PHE A 83 -11.61 3.12 -6.85
N HIS A 84 -10.89 3.67 -7.84
CA HIS A 84 -10.34 5.02 -7.77
C HIS A 84 -11.38 6.06 -8.23
N VAL A 85 -11.27 7.28 -7.71
CA VAL A 85 -12.12 8.41 -8.12
C VAL A 85 -11.54 9.17 -9.31
N GLY A 86 -10.22 9.27 -9.36
CA GLY A 86 -9.49 9.98 -10.40
C GLY A 86 -9.14 11.42 -10.04
N PRO A 87 -8.78 12.26 -11.05
CA PRO A 87 -8.34 13.63 -10.80
C PRO A 87 -9.47 14.55 -10.31
N TYR A 88 -9.11 15.60 -9.59
CA TYR A 88 -10.07 16.62 -9.10
C TYR A 88 -10.77 17.37 -10.24
N MET A 89 -10.20 17.39 -11.44
CA MET A 89 -10.72 18.11 -12.60
C MET A 89 -10.94 19.61 -12.31
N GLU A 90 -12.18 20.09 -12.41
CA GLU A 90 -12.55 21.48 -12.09
C GLU A 90 -12.80 21.72 -10.60
N TYR A 91 -12.83 20.64 -9.80
CA TYR A 91 -13.01 20.74 -8.35
C TYR A 91 -11.69 21.07 -7.66
N SER A 92 -11.78 21.86 -6.61
CA SER A 92 -10.73 21.96 -5.60
C SER A 92 -10.96 20.92 -4.51
N ARG A 93 -9.93 20.60 -3.73
CA ARG A 93 -10.09 19.79 -2.52
C ARG A 93 -11.13 20.41 -1.60
N GLY A 94 -12.00 19.58 -1.01
CA GLY A 94 -12.98 19.98 -0.03
C GLY A 94 -14.38 19.46 -0.32
N THR A 95 -15.34 19.99 0.43
CA THR A 95 -16.72 19.48 0.54
C THR A 95 -17.42 19.26 -0.79
N ALA A 96 -17.29 20.17 -1.76
CA ALA A 96 -17.98 20.05 -3.06
C ALA A 96 -17.48 18.83 -3.87
N ALA A 97 -16.18 18.50 -3.80
CA ALA A 97 -15.64 17.31 -4.42
C ALA A 97 -16.13 16.06 -3.69
N ASN A 98 -16.07 16.05 -2.36
CA ASN A 98 -16.50 14.92 -1.53
C ASN A 98 -17.99 14.64 -1.66
N GLU A 99 -18.87 15.65 -1.66
CA GLU A 99 -20.31 15.50 -1.94
C GLU A 99 -20.56 14.90 -3.34
N ARG A 100 -19.80 15.34 -4.34
CA ARG A 100 -19.92 14.76 -5.69
C ARG A 100 -19.53 13.29 -5.71
N VAL A 101 -18.42 12.93 -5.07
CA VAL A 101 -17.96 11.53 -4.97
C VAL A 101 -18.97 10.70 -4.19
N ALA A 102 -19.45 11.18 -3.03
CA ALA A 102 -20.46 10.50 -2.23
C ALA A 102 -21.74 10.19 -3.03
N ASN A 103 -22.25 11.18 -3.80
CA ASN A 103 -23.42 10.97 -4.66
C ASN A 103 -23.18 9.90 -5.76
N VAL A 104 -21.97 9.87 -6.32
CA VAL A 104 -21.63 8.85 -7.33
C VAL A 104 -21.52 7.47 -6.67
N MET A 105 -20.84 7.37 -5.53
CA MET A 105 -20.66 6.10 -4.82
C MET A 105 -21.99 5.54 -4.29
N ALA A 106 -22.91 6.40 -3.84
CA ALA A 106 -24.25 5.98 -3.47
C ALA A 106 -24.98 5.28 -4.63
N GLY A 107 -24.90 5.84 -5.85
CA GLY A 107 -25.46 5.19 -7.04
C GLY A 107 -24.74 3.88 -7.41
N VAL A 108 -23.43 3.78 -7.15
CA VAL A 108 -22.68 2.54 -7.36
C VAL A 108 -23.11 1.45 -6.36
N VAL A 109 -23.27 1.81 -5.08
CA VAL A 109 -23.77 0.89 -4.03
C VAL A 109 -25.18 0.42 -4.35
N GLU A 110 -26.10 1.31 -4.76
CA GLU A 110 -27.45 0.96 -5.20
C GLU A 110 -27.39 -0.05 -6.33
N ARG A 111 -26.54 0.19 -7.33
CA ARG A 111 -26.38 -0.72 -8.47
C ARG A 111 -25.83 -2.09 -8.08
N VAL A 112 -24.90 -2.15 -7.13
CA VAL A 112 -24.41 -3.41 -6.55
C VAL A 112 -25.58 -4.15 -5.88
N GLY A 113 -26.38 -3.46 -5.08
CA GLY A 113 -27.55 -4.04 -4.41
C GLY A 113 -28.57 -4.61 -5.39
N GLU A 114 -28.91 -3.87 -6.47
CA GLU A 114 -29.81 -4.33 -7.52
C GLU A 114 -29.27 -5.61 -8.19
N LEU A 115 -28.00 -5.62 -8.57
CA LEU A 115 -27.40 -6.76 -9.26
C LEU A 115 -27.35 -8.00 -8.38
N TRP A 116 -27.03 -7.86 -7.08
CA TRP A 116 -27.07 -8.99 -6.14
C TRP A 116 -28.49 -9.46 -5.84
N GLY A 117 -29.51 -8.61 -5.98
CA GLY A 117 -30.92 -8.97 -5.91
C GLY A 117 -31.47 -9.65 -7.17
N ASP A 118 -30.77 -9.50 -8.32
CA ASP A 118 -31.18 -10.11 -9.59
C ASP A 118 -30.77 -11.59 -9.63
N LYS A 119 -31.78 -12.47 -9.74
CA LYS A 119 -31.60 -13.93 -9.78
C LYS A 119 -31.49 -14.53 -11.17
N SER A 120 -31.51 -13.72 -12.21
CA SER A 120 -31.47 -14.21 -13.61
C SER A 120 -30.18 -14.99 -13.91
N LEU A 121 -29.04 -14.58 -13.34
CA LEU A 121 -27.79 -15.33 -13.46
C LEU A 121 -27.81 -16.70 -12.77
N GLU A 122 -28.67 -16.86 -11.76
CA GLU A 122 -28.85 -18.11 -11.03
C GLU A 122 -29.65 -19.12 -11.86
N GLU A 123 -30.64 -18.65 -12.63
CA GLU A 123 -31.46 -19.46 -13.50
C GLU A 123 -30.69 -20.01 -14.69
N GLU A 124 -29.77 -19.24 -15.25
CA GLU A 124 -28.88 -19.68 -16.34
C GLU A 124 -27.80 -20.66 -15.87
N HIS A 125 -27.42 -20.61 -14.57
CA HIS A 125 -26.26 -21.32 -14.04
C HIS A 125 -26.57 -22.07 -12.75
N VAL A 126 -27.52 -22.98 -12.79
CA VAL A 126 -27.98 -23.83 -11.67
C VAL A 126 -26.86 -24.55 -10.88
N ALA A 127 -25.63 -24.54 -11.39
CA ALA A 127 -24.49 -25.21 -10.78
C ALA A 127 -23.73 -24.38 -9.70
N PHE A 128 -24.21 -23.18 -9.35
CA PHE A 128 -23.44 -22.27 -8.50
C PHE A 128 -24.20 -21.79 -7.26
N PRO A 129 -24.27 -22.65 -6.23
CA PRO A 129 -25.06 -22.36 -5.02
C PRO A 129 -24.59 -21.12 -4.25
N TRP A 130 -23.32 -20.72 -4.37
CA TRP A 130 -22.79 -19.52 -3.67
C TRP A 130 -23.38 -18.19 -4.16
N LEU A 131 -23.86 -18.10 -5.41
CA LEU A 131 -24.52 -16.89 -5.90
C LEU A 131 -25.80 -16.57 -5.13
N ASN A 132 -26.49 -17.61 -4.64
CA ASN A 132 -27.73 -17.47 -3.86
C ASN A 132 -27.50 -17.01 -2.42
N GLU A 133 -26.31 -17.27 -1.87
CA GLU A 133 -25.94 -17.02 -0.49
C GLU A 133 -24.99 -15.84 -0.32
N SER A 134 -24.47 -15.30 -1.45
CA SER A 134 -23.51 -14.20 -1.43
C SER A 134 -24.15 -12.91 -0.94
N LYS A 135 -23.45 -12.23 -0.05
CA LYS A 135 -23.79 -10.86 0.33
C LYS A 135 -23.33 -9.90 -0.76
N PRO A 136 -24.02 -8.76 -0.95
CA PRO A 136 -23.52 -7.71 -1.83
C PRO A 136 -22.09 -7.35 -1.47
N ALA A 137 -21.22 -7.20 -2.49
CA ALA A 137 -19.86 -6.78 -2.29
C ALA A 137 -19.82 -5.36 -1.70
N LEU A 138 -18.85 -5.09 -0.85
CA LEU A 138 -18.58 -3.73 -0.39
C LEU A 138 -17.91 -2.93 -1.52
N VAL A 139 -18.37 -1.70 -1.70
CA VAL A 139 -17.76 -0.76 -2.65
C VAL A 139 -16.55 -0.12 -2.01
N GLY A 140 -15.37 -0.56 -2.40
CA GLY A 140 -14.09 -0.05 -1.93
C GLY A 140 -13.76 1.31 -2.57
N VAL A 141 -13.49 2.31 -1.75
CA VAL A 141 -13.00 3.62 -2.19
C VAL A 141 -11.53 3.72 -1.81
N GLU A 142 -10.65 3.73 -2.81
CA GLU A 142 -9.23 3.62 -2.55
C GLU A 142 -8.55 4.96 -2.35
N THR A 143 -7.61 5.00 -1.39
CA THR A 143 -6.71 6.14 -1.21
C THR A 143 -5.78 6.29 -2.41
N SER A 144 -5.44 7.54 -2.77
CA SER A 144 -4.60 7.85 -3.93
C SER A 144 -3.22 8.37 -3.53
N GLY A 145 -2.20 7.95 -4.27
CA GLY A 145 -0.80 8.31 -4.02
C GLY A 145 -0.32 9.63 -4.63
N ARG A 146 -1.17 10.36 -5.39
CA ARG A 146 -0.77 11.58 -6.10
C ARG A 146 -1.57 12.80 -5.65
N GLN A 147 -0.90 13.95 -5.59
CA GLN A 147 -1.51 15.19 -5.11
C GLN A 147 -2.64 15.73 -6.00
N GLU A 148 -2.56 15.48 -7.31
CA GLU A 148 -3.57 15.89 -8.30
C GLU A 148 -4.81 14.98 -8.33
N LEU A 149 -4.75 13.82 -7.65
CA LEU A 149 -5.87 12.89 -7.58
C LEU A 149 -6.64 13.06 -6.28
N TRP A 150 -7.94 12.89 -6.34
CA TRP A 150 -8.81 12.76 -5.17
C TRP A 150 -8.49 11.44 -4.44
N GLY A 151 -8.57 11.43 -3.14
CA GLY A 151 -8.37 10.23 -2.32
C GLY A 151 -7.28 10.40 -1.25
N THR A 152 -7.25 11.52 -0.53
CA THR A 152 -6.58 11.56 0.77
C THR A 152 -7.32 10.64 1.74
N LEU A 153 -6.69 10.26 2.84
CA LEU A 153 -7.34 9.44 3.86
C LEU A 153 -8.64 10.12 4.34
N GLU A 154 -8.55 11.39 4.68
CA GLU A 154 -9.68 12.18 5.20
C GLU A 154 -10.85 12.24 4.20
N GLU A 155 -10.56 12.42 2.90
CA GLU A 155 -11.59 12.44 1.84
C GLU A 155 -12.27 11.08 1.71
N VAL A 156 -11.49 9.99 1.72
CA VAL A 156 -12.03 8.63 1.63
C VAL A 156 -12.88 8.31 2.85
N LEU A 157 -12.41 8.63 4.06
CA LEU A 157 -13.15 8.41 5.30
C LEU A 157 -14.44 9.23 5.33
N GLU A 158 -14.42 10.50 4.90
CA GLU A 158 -15.61 11.35 4.83
C GLU A 158 -16.68 10.70 3.93
N VAL A 159 -16.31 10.24 2.74
CA VAL A 159 -17.23 9.58 1.81
C VAL A 159 -17.75 8.26 2.38
N CYS A 160 -16.88 7.42 2.93
CA CYS A 160 -17.28 6.13 3.50
C CYS A 160 -18.17 6.29 4.75
N ASN A 161 -18.00 7.35 5.51
CA ASN A 161 -18.86 7.65 6.65
C ASN A 161 -20.27 8.13 6.23
N HIS A 162 -20.40 8.73 5.05
CA HIS A 162 -21.68 9.22 4.52
C HIS A 162 -22.44 8.21 3.66
N VAL A 163 -21.76 7.24 3.06
CA VAL A 163 -22.37 6.30 2.11
C VAL A 163 -22.26 4.88 2.66
N GLU A 164 -23.36 4.41 3.25
CA GLU A 164 -23.46 3.02 3.70
C GLU A 164 -23.25 2.05 2.54
N GLY A 165 -22.52 0.95 2.76
CA GLY A 165 -22.13 -0.01 1.72
C GLY A 165 -20.80 0.30 1.04
N THR A 166 -20.17 1.43 1.38
CA THR A 166 -18.77 1.70 1.01
C THR A 166 -17.79 1.31 2.12
N THR A 167 -16.54 1.09 1.76
CA THR A 167 -15.45 0.84 2.69
C THR A 167 -14.17 1.51 2.19
N PRO A 168 -13.31 2.04 3.06
CA PRO A 168 -12.01 2.53 2.64
C PRO A 168 -11.11 1.37 2.22
N VAL A 169 -10.40 1.54 1.11
CA VAL A 169 -9.29 0.68 0.71
C VAL A 169 -8.00 1.43 0.99
N LEU A 170 -7.27 0.94 1.98
CA LEU A 170 -6.06 1.59 2.48
C LEU A 170 -4.86 1.12 1.67
N ASN A 171 -4.49 1.86 0.64
CA ASN A 171 -3.26 1.59 -0.08
C ASN A 171 -2.07 2.22 0.67
N MET A 172 -1.28 1.37 1.34
CA MET A 172 -0.18 1.81 2.21
C MET A 172 0.90 2.53 1.42
N ALA A 173 1.16 2.12 0.18
CA ALA A 173 2.12 2.79 -0.70
C ALA A 173 1.65 4.21 -1.05
N HIS A 174 0.38 4.38 -1.32
CA HIS A 174 -0.23 5.67 -1.60
C HIS A 174 -0.21 6.61 -0.39
N LEU A 175 -0.62 6.11 0.77
CA LEU A 175 -0.61 6.86 2.03
C LEU A 175 0.82 7.27 2.43
N HIS A 176 1.78 6.35 2.29
CA HIS A 176 3.19 6.63 2.56
C HIS A 176 3.74 7.71 1.63
N ALA A 177 3.52 7.57 0.32
CA ALA A 177 4.00 8.52 -0.67
C ALA A 177 3.39 9.91 -0.46
N ARG A 178 2.06 9.99 -0.31
CA ARG A 178 1.32 11.25 -0.14
C ARG A 178 1.66 11.94 1.18
N GLY A 179 1.93 11.15 2.23
CA GLY A 179 2.41 11.59 3.54
C GLY A 179 3.93 11.84 3.60
N HIS A 180 4.62 11.98 2.45
CA HIS A 180 6.08 12.22 2.39
C HIS A 180 6.92 11.19 3.14
N GLY A 181 6.53 9.93 3.09
CA GLY A 181 7.24 8.84 3.75
C GLY A 181 6.88 8.70 5.24
N ARG A 182 5.60 8.88 5.62
CA ARG A 182 5.17 8.92 7.02
C ARG A 182 5.08 7.55 7.70
N LEU A 183 4.79 6.46 6.97
CA LEU A 183 4.59 5.13 7.55
C LEU A 183 5.93 4.43 7.75
N ARG A 184 6.51 4.47 8.96
CA ARG A 184 7.85 3.98 9.26
C ARG A 184 7.94 3.10 10.50
N THR A 185 7.06 3.32 11.47
CA THR A 185 7.05 2.63 12.77
C THR A 185 5.74 1.90 12.98
N SER A 186 5.67 0.98 13.94
CA SER A 186 4.42 0.31 14.30
C SER A 186 3.38 1.30 14.82
N GLU A 187 3.81 2.35 15.51
CA GLU A 187 2.96 3.43 15.99
C GLU A 187 2.32 4.20 14.85
N ASP A 188 3.06 4.51 13.75
CA ASP A 188 2.48 5.20 12.58
C ASP A 188 1.34 4.40 11.96
N PHE A 189 1.46 3.06 11.92
CA PHE A 189 0.40 2.18 11.45
C PHE A 189 -0.75 2.12 12.48
N GLY A 190 -0.45 2.04 13.77
CA GLY A 190 -1.45 2.09 14.83
C GLY A 190 -2.32 3.35 14.73
N GLU A 191 -1.70 4.53 14.62
CA GLU A 191 -2.40 5.80 14.43
C GLU A 191 -3.31 5.79 13.19
N LEU A 192 -2.83 5.21 12.08
CA LEU A 192 -3.63 5.08 10.85
C LEU A 192 -4.88 4.22 11.05
N PHE A 193 -4.74 3.04 11.64
CA PHE A 193 -5.86 2.14 11.88
C PHE A 193 -6.83 2.70 12.93
N ASP A 194 -6.33 3.39 13.94
CA ASP A 194 -7.14 4.06 14.96
C ASP A 194 -7.97 5.19 14.34
N GLU A 195 -7.39 6.04 13.47
CA GLU A 195 -8.09 7.11 12.76
C GLU A 195 -9.28 6.56 11.95
N VAL A 196 -9.07 5.45 11.22
CA VAL A 196 -10.13 4.79 10.45
C VAL A 196 -11.21 4.25 11.37
N ARG A 197 -10.82 3.57 12.45
CA ARG A 197 -11.74 2.99 13.44
C ARG A 197 -12.56 4.05 14.16
N GLU A 198 -11.97 5.16 14.56
CA GLU A 198 -12.64 6.25 15.24
C GLU A 198 -13.65 6.94 14.33
N THR A 199 -13.37 7.01 13.03
CA THR A 199 -14.26 7.65 12.06
C THR A 199 -15.41 6.76 11.63
N LEU A 200 -15.17 5.48 11.34
CA LEU A 200 -16.16 4.59 10.71
C LEU A 200 -16.72 3.54 11.67
N GLY A 201 -16.08 3.32 12.76
CA GLY A 201 -16.38 2.21 13.66
C GLY A 201 -16.01 0.84 13.05
N GLY A 202 -15.86 -0.18 13.60
CA GLY A 202 -15.59 -1.50 13.04
C GLY A 202 -14.14 -1.91 13.17
N LYS A 203 -13.86 -3.12 12.68
CA LYS A 203 -12.59 -3.79 12.85
C LYS A 203 -12.10 -4.52 11.59
N THR A 204 -12.86 -4.44 10.51
CA THR A 204 -12.55 -5.09 9.23
C THR A 204 -11.90 -4.06 8.32
N PHE A 205 -10.72 -4.38 7.80
CA PHE A 205 -9.93 -3.50 6.96
C PHE A 205 -9.49 -4.22 5.69
N PHE A 206 -9.59 -3.54 4.57
CA PHE A 206 -9.07 -4.00 3.29
C PHE A 206 -7.93 -3.10 2.86
N CYS A 207 -6.75 -3.70 2.64
CA CYS A 207 -5.52 -2.97 2.45
C CYS A 207 -4.78 -3.46 1.20
N HIS A 208 -4.13 -2.52 0.50
CA HIS A 208 -3.11 -2.82 -0.50
C HIS A 208 -1.72 -2.47 0.05
N PHE A 209 -0.75 -3.30 -0.23
CA PHE A 209 0.63 -3.07 0.18
C PHE A 209 1.61 -3.34 -0.97
N SER A 210 2.49 -2.39 -1.23
CA SER A 210 3.61 -2.50 -2.16
C SER A 210 4.78 -1.66 -1.67
N GLY A 211 5.98 -1.94 -2.15
CA GLY A 211 7.03 -0.94 -2.13
C GLY A 211 6.68 0.19 -3.10
N VAL A 212 7.16 1.40 -2.85
CA VAL A 212 6.89 2.57 -3.68
C VAL A 212 8.12 3.45 -3.80
N GLU A 213 8.39 3.95 -5.00
CA GLU A 213 9.24 5.12 -5.19
C GLU A 213 8.35 6.36 -5.19
N HIS A 214 8.70 7.35 -4.39
CA HIS A 214 7.90 8.55 -4.25
C HIS A 214 8.74 9.82 -4.19
N ARG A 215 8.15 10.93 -4.61
CA ARG A 215 8.82 12.24 -4.58
C ARG A 215 7.81 13.35 -4.36
N MET A 216 8.12 14.26 -3.44
CA MET A 216 7.30 15.46 -3.18
C MET A 216 5.81 15.15 -2.93
N GLY A 217 5.52 14.09 -2.18
CA GLY A 217 4.13 13.70 -1.88
C GLY A 217 3.40 13.01 -3.04
N ASN A 218 4.12 12.49 -4.02
CA ASN A 218 3.55 11.76 -5.15
C ASN A 218 4.22 10.39 -5.30
N ALA A 219 3.41 9.33 -5.39
CA ALA A 219 3.85 8.03 -5.83
C ALA A 219 4.25 8.10 -7.32
N LEU A 220 5.41 7.55 -7.65
CA LEU A 220 5.94 7.50 -9.01
C LEU A 220 5.66 6.13 -9.65
N HIS A 221 6.10 5.07 -9.00
CA HIS A 221 5.86 3.69 -9.41
C HIS A 221 6.01 2.72 -8.23
N TYR A 222 5.39 1.57 -8.35
CA TYR A 222 5.54 0.49 -7.39
C TYR A 222 6.90 -0.21 -7.54
N THR A 223 7.45 -0.63 -6.43
CA THR A 223 8.70 -1.37 -6.36
C THR A 223 8.54 -2.62 -5.50
N GLN A 224 9.53 -3.49 -5.54
CA GLN A 224 9.60 -4.60 -4.58
C GLN A 224 9.63 -4.05 -3.15
N ILE A 225 8.93 -4.68 -2.22
CA ILE A 225 8.84 -4.26 -0.81
C ILE A 225 10.24 -4.09 -0.19
N LYS A 226 11.16 -5.00 -0.48
CA LYS A 226 12.53 -4.95 0.05
C LYS A 226 13.34 -3.74 -0.42
N LYS A 227 13.00 -3.17 -1.58
CA LYS A 227 13.74 -2.03 -2.17
C LYS A 227 13.18 -0.66 -1.75
N SER A 228 11.95 -0.60 -1.27
CA SER A 228 11.30 0.62 -0.82
C SER A 228 11.80 1.07 0.56
N ASP A 229 11.60 2.33 0.88
CA ASP A 229 11.70 2.85 2.26
C ASP A 229 10.43 2.54 3.08
N LEU A 230 9.29 2.29 2.44
CA LEU A 230 8.12 1.69 3.08
C LEU A 230 8.42 0.21 3.37
N LYS A 231 8.60 -0.12 4.64
CA LYS A 231 8.87 -1.50 5.09
C LYS A 231 7.60 -2.15 5.62
N PHE A 232 7.50 -3.47 5.42
CA PHE A 232 6.35 -4.22 5.94
C PHE A 232 6.52 -4.60 7.42
N GLU A 233 7.77 -4.72 7.90
CA GLU A 233 8.07 -5.13 9.27
C GLU A 233 7.34 -4.30 10.35
N PRO A 234 7.27 -2.95 10.28
CA PRO A 234 6.53 -2.17 11.27
C PRO A 234 5.01 -2.47 11.27
N LEU A 235 4.41 -2.66 10.10
CA LEU A 235 3.02 -3.11 10.02
C LEU A 235 2.84 -4.51 10.62
N ALA A 236 3.76 -5.43 10.32
CA ALA A 236 3.74 -6.78 10.89
C ALA A 236 3.87 -6.77 12.42
N GLU A 237 4.67 -5.86 12.98
CA GLU A 237 4.81 -5.67 14.43
C GLU A 237 3.51 -5.15 15.04
N PHE A 238 2.90 -4.13 14.46
CA PHE A 238 1.60 -3.62 14.87
C PHE A 238 0.52 -4.72 14.84
N LEU A 239 0.39 -5.44 13.73
CA LEU A 239 -0.60 -6.50 13.58
C LEU A 239 -0.38 -7.67 14.56
N ALA A 240 0.87 -7.94 14.96
CA ALA A 240 1.17 -8.97 15.92
C ALA A 240 0.87 -8.53 17.37
N GLU A 241 1.07 -7.26 17.71
CA GLU A 241 0.87 -6.72 19.07
C GLU A 241 -0.61 -6.37 19.35
N ASP A 242 -1.30 -5.78 18.37
CA ASP A 242 -2.66 -5.25 18.52
C ASP A 242 -3.69 -5.95 17.62
N GLY A 243 -3.27 -6.96 16.84
CA GLY A 243 -4.09 -7.56 15.79
C GLY A 243 -5.29 -8.37 16.26
N ASP A 244 -5.40 -8.73 17.53
CA ASP A 244 -6.51 -9.55 18.05
C ASP A 244 -7.90 -8.88 17.86
N TRP A 245 -7.93 -7.55 17.72
CA TRP A 245 -9.16 -6.81 17.47
C TRP A 245 -9.40 -6.47 16.00
N LEU A 246 -8.40 -6.74 15.12
CA LEU A 246 -8.45 -6.42 13.70
C LEU A 246 -8.78 -7.65 12.85
N ASP A 247 -9.62 -7.46 11.84
CA ASP A 247 -9.84 -8.36 10.72
C ASP A 247 -9.29 -7.67 9.47
N VAL A 248 -8.09 -8.06 9.02
CA VAL A 248 -7.36 -7.34 7.98
C VAL A 248 -7.05 -8.27 6.82
N THR A 249 -7.53 -7.91 5.63
CA THR A 249 -7.09 -8.51 4.37
C THR A 249 -6.07 -7.59 3.71
N ILE A 250 -4.89 -8.10 3.37
CA ILE A 250 -3.81 -7.35 2.69
C ILE A 250 -3.50 -7.97 1.34
N ILE A 251 -3.73 -7.23 0.28
CA ILE A 251 -3.38 -7.61 -1.10
C ILE A 251 -1.99 -7.04 -1.45
N SER A 252 -1.18 -7.88 -2.09
CA SER A 252 0.13 -7.45 -2.61
C SER A 252 -0.02 -6.79 -3.99
N ASP A 253 0.16 -5.48 -4.05
CA ASP A 253 0.24 -4.70 -5.30
C ASP A 253 1.68 -4.62 -5.84
N SER A 254 2.59 -5.38 -5.25
CA SER A 254 4.00 -5.38 -5.63
C SER A 254 4.20 -5.99 -7.02
N PRO A 255 5.20 -5.51 -7.79
CA PRO A 255 5.62 -6.17 -9.04
C PRO A 255 6.02 -7.64 -8.89
N LEU A 256 6.25 -8.13 -7.68
CA LEU A 256 6.55 -9.53 -7.40
C LEU A 256 5.33 -10.35 -6.97
N LEU A 257 4.13 -9.74 -6.96
CA LEU A 257 2.84 -10.40 -6.70
C LEU A 257 2.89 -11.34 -5.47
N GLU A 258 2.63 -12.63 -5.67
CA GLU A 258 2.61 -13.66 -4.63
C GLU A 258 3.95 -13.82 -3.88
N HIS A 259 5.08 -13.51 -4.50
CA HIS A 259 6.38 -13.58 -3.81
C HIS A 259 6.51 -12.54 -2.71
N ASP A 260 6.03 -11.32 -2.96
CA ASP A 260 6.03 -10.29 -1.92
C ASP A 260 4.88 -10.52 -0.92
N ALA A 261 3.74 -11.13 -1.33
CA ALA A 261 2.71 -11.60 -0.40
C ALA A 261 3.27 -12.64 0.59
N MET A 262 4.00 -13.63 0.11
CA MET A 262 4.70 -14.60 0.95
C MET A 262 5.76 -13.95 1.85
N PHE A 263 6.46 -12.93 1.34
CA PHE A 263 7.40 -12.17 2.16
C PHE A 263 6.68 -11.44 3.30
N MET A 264 5.53 -10.81 3.04
CA MET A 264 4.71 -10.17 4.07
C MET A 264 4.25 -11.16 5.12
N MET A 265 3.72 -12.32 4.71
CA MET A 265 3.31 -13.39 5.61
C MET A 265 4.47 -13.86 6.51
N GLN A 266 5.67 -14.05 5.93
CA GLN A 266 6.86 -14.42 6.71
C GLN A 266 7.27 -13.34 7.72
N GLN A 267 7.13 -12.06 7.39
CA GLN A 267 7.42 -10.97 8.34
C GLN A 267 6.42 -10.96 9.50
N TYR A 268 5.14 -11.15 9.21
CA TYR A 268 4.09 -11.26 10.23
C TYR A 268 4.34 -12.43 11.18
N GLU A 269 4.61 -13.63 10.65
CA GLU A 269 4.93 -14.80 11.48
C GLU A 269 6.18 -14.58 12.36
N ARG A 270 7.19 -13.90 11.84
CA ARG A 270 8.38 -13.53 12.61
C ARG A 270 8.06 -12.54 13.73
N ALA A 271 7.22 -11.55 13.47
CA ALA A 271 6.79 -10.58 14.47
C ALA A 271 6.00 -11.28 15.58
N LYS A 272 5.04 -12.13 15.22
CA LYS A 272 4.24 -12.94 16.13
C LYS A 272 5.10 -13.85 17.01
N ASN A 273 6.05 -14.56 16.43
CA ASN A 273 6.96 -15.41 17.16
C ASN A 273 7.84 -14.60 18.14
N ARG A 274 8.35 -13.44 17.73
CA ARG A 274 9.11 -12.53 18.62
C ARG A 274 8.26 -12.06 19.82
N LEU A 275 6.99 -11.74 19.57
CA LEU A 275 6.06 -11.34 20.62
C LEU A 275 5.83 -12.48 21.61
N LEU A 276 5.53 -13.69 21.13
CA LEU A 276 5.33 -14.87 21.98
C LEU A 276 6.57 -15.20 22.83
N GLU A 277 7.76 -15.12 22.23
CA GLU A 277 9.02 -15.32 22.96
C GLU A 277 9.26 -14.23 24.01
N LYS A 278 8.89 -12.98 23.75
CA LYS A 278 8.95 -11.87 24.71
C LYS A 278 8.01 -12.14 25.88
N GLN A 279 6.76 -12.48 25.60
CA GLN A 279 5.75 -12.79 26.61
C GLN A 279 6.20 -13.98 27.49
N ALA A 280 6.66 -15.07 26.90
CA ALA A 280 7.16 -16.22 27.67
C ALA A 280 8.38 -15.91 28.54
N ARG A 281 9.26 -15.01 28.08
CA ARG A 281 10.39 -14.54 28.91
C ARG A 281 9.91 -13.68 30.05
N ASP A 282 8.96 -12.79 29.83
CA ASP A 282 8.41 -11.90 30.83
C ASP A 282 7.61 -12.69 31.88
N GLU A 283 6.80 -13.66 31.49
CA GLU A 283 6.10 -14.57 32.38
C GLU A 283 7.07 -15.36 33.26
N ARG A 284 8.13 -15.94 32.67
CA ARG A 284 9.16 -16.68 33.41
C ARG A 284 9.87 -15.78 34.41
N ARG A 285 10.16 -14.54 34.04
CA ARG A 285 10.80 -13.54 34.88
C ARG A 285 9.91 -13.15 36.04
N ILE A 286 8.63 -12.90 35.81
CA ILE A 286 7.63 -12.59 36.84
C ILE A 286 7.52 -13.77 37.81
N LYS A 287 7.44 -15.00 37.31
CA LYS A 287 7.37 -16.21 38.13
C LYS A 287 8.59 -16.35 39.06
N LEU A 288 9.78 -16.18 38.52
CA LEU A 288 11.02 -16.24 39.30
C LEU A 288 11.09 -15.16 40.40
N ALA A 289 10.60 -13.97 40.10
CA ALA A 289 10.54 -12.88 41.07
C ALA A 289 9.56 -13.17 42.22
N LEU A 290 8.38 -13.69 41.88
CA LEU A 290 7.39 -14.13 42.89
C LEU A 290 7.93 -15.26 43.79
N GLU A 291 8.62 -16.24 43.19
CA GLU A 291 9.29 -17.32 43.94
C GLU A 291 10.41 -16.78 44.86
N ALA A 292 11.06 -15.68 44.50
CA ALA A 292 12.04 -14.97 45.32
C ALA A 292 11.42 -14.04 46.38
N GLY A 293 10.08 -13.97 46.45
CA GLY A 293 9.36 -13.14 47.44
C GLY A 293 9.33 -11.64 47.10
N LEU A 294 9.58 -11.29 45.85
CA LEU A 294 9.50 -9.92 45.36
C LEU A 294 8.08 -9.57 44.93
N SER A 295 7.61 -8.38 45.32
CA SER A 295 6.35 -7.85 44.79
C SER A 295 6.50 -7.39 43.31
N PRO A 296 5.39 -7.27 42.55
CA PRO A 296 5.43 -6.73 41.18
C PRO A 296 6.02 -5.32 41.11
N GLU A 297 5.80 -4.48 42.15
CA GLU A 297 6.36 -3.12 42.21
C GLU A 297 7.87 -3.14 42.44
N GLU A 298 8.37 -3.97 43.38
CA GLU A 298 9.81 -4.13 43.60
C GLU A 298 10.54 -4.71 42.40
N LEU A 299 9.86 -5.55 41.61
CA LEU A 299 10.38 -6.05 40.34
C LEU A 299 10.52 -4.93 39.32
N ALA A 300 9.47 -4.11 39.14
CA ALA A 300 9.46 -2.98 38.22
C ALA A 300 10.56 -1.94 38.56
N ASP A 301 10.74 -1.64 39.85
CA ASP A 301 11.78 -0.71 40.32
C ASP A 301 13.20 -1.24 40.06
N ARG A 302 13.43 -2.54 40.29
CA ARG A 302 14.71 -3.17 39.93
C ARG A 302 15.02 -3.13 38.46
N GLU A 303 14.01 -3.38 37.61
CA GLU A 303 14.14 -3.34 36.18
C GLU A 303 14.45 -1.93 35.68
N ALA A 304 13.75 -0.92 36.18
CA ALA A 304 14.02 0.47 35.88
C ALA A 304 15.46 0.84 36.23
N ALA A 305 15.92 0.44 37.41
CA ALA A 305 17.29 0.71 37.84
C ALA A 305 18.36 -0.05 37.02
N GLU A 306 18.06 -1.27 36.57
CA GLU A 306 18.96 -2.05 35.74
C GLU A 306 19.03 -1.52 34.31
N LYS A 307 17.88 -1.09 33.75
CA LYS A 307 17.81 -0.43 32.44
C LYS A 307 18.58 0.89 32.44
N GLU A 308 18.47 1.67 33.51
CA GLU A 308 19.22 2.92 33.65
C GLU A 308 20.75 2.67 33.73
N LYS A 309 21.16 1.66 34.48
CA LYS A 309 22.59 1.25 34.58
C LYS A 309 23.14 0.82 33.20
N ARG A 310 22.36 0.03 32.43
CA ARG A 310 22.76 -0.37 31.07
C ARG A 310 22.88 0.85 30.13
N LEU A 311 21.90 1.74 30.19
CA LEU A 311 21.90 2.95 29.34
C LEU A 311 23.10 3.85 29.64
N ASN A 312 23.45 3.98 30.91
CA ASN A 312 24.61 4.75 31.37
C ASN A 312 25.93 4.08 30.97
N SER A 313 26.02 2.75 31.06
CA SER A 313 27.23 2.01 30.64
C SER A 313 27.44 2.07 29.12
N GLU A 314 26.37 2.08 28.32
CA GLU A 314 26.46 2.26 26.85
C GLU A 314 26.86 3.68 26.46
N LYS A 315 26.39 4.71 27.17
CA LYS A 315 26.83 6.10 26.99
C LYS A 315 28.31 6.26 27.30
N ASP A 316 28.79 5.65 28.36
CA ASP A 316 30.19 5.68 28.76
C ASP A 316 31.09 4.94 27.75
N ALA A 317 30.63 3.79 27.22
CA ALA A 317 31.34 3.05 26.20
C ALA A 317 31.42 3.82 24.85
N LYS A 318 30.36 4.56 24.49
CA LYS A 318 30.35 5.42 23.30
C LYS A 318 31.25 6.66 23.49
N SER A 319 31.26 7.26 24.69
CA SER A 319 32.14 8.40 25.01
C SER A 319 33.62 8.00 25.08
N GLY A 320 33.91 6.79 25.57
CA GLY A 320 35.27 6.23 25.59
C GLY A 320 35.83 5.97 24.19
N LYS A 321 35.00 5.43 23.26
CA LYS A 321 35.38 5.25 21.85
C LYS A 321 35.63 6.58 21.13
N SER A 322 34.85 7.62 21.44
CA SER A 322 35.04 8.97 20.87
C SER A 322 36.33 9.65 21.37
N LYS A 323 36.76 9.43 22.62
CA LYS A 323 38.01 9.94 23.15
C LYS A 323 39.23 9.19 22.59
N ALA A 324 39.13 7.87 22.41
CA ALA A 324 40.21 7.09 21.79
C ALA A 324 40.41 7.41 20.32
N ALA A 325 39.37 7.72 19.58
CA ALA A 325 39.45 8.14 18.18
C ALA A 325 40.06 9.56 18.02
N LYS A 326 39.87 10.45 19.01
CA LYS A 326 40.50 11.78 19.02
C LYS A 326 41.97 11.75 19.40
N GLN A 327 42.44 10.80 20.20
CA GLN A 327 43.85 10.63 20.56
C GLN A 327 44.69 9.95 19.45
N ALA A 328 44.05 9.26 18.52
CA ALA A 328 44.72 8.63 17.37
C ALA A 328 44.89 9.56 16.15
N ALA A 329 44.41 10.81 16.23
CA ALA A 329 44.40 11.76 15.11
C ALA A 329 45.47 12.90 15.22
N ASP A 330 46.41 12.84 16.16
CA ASP A 330 47.52 13.81 16.21
C ASP A 330 48.67 13.32 15.33
N PRO A 331 49.09 14.08 14.26
CA PRO A 331 50.18 13.71 13.40
C PRO A 331 51.53 14.11 14.02
N PRO A 332 52.61 13.32 13.86
CA PRO A 332 53.94 13.66 14.37
C PRO A 332 54.57 14.82 13.61
N ALA A 333 55.27 15.63 14.35
CA ALA A 333 55.90 16.88 13.94
C ALA A 333 56.85 16.74 12.74
N LYS A 334 56.84 17.76 11.90
CA LYS A 334 57.61 17.96 10.68
C LYS A 334 59.15 17.97 10.94
N ALA A 335 59.87 17.13 10.23
CA ALA A 335 61.24 17.33 9.94
C ALA A 335 61.39 18.04 8.56
N LYS A 336 62.15 19.15 8.55
CA LYS A 336 62.47 19.89 7.36
C LYS A 336 63.51 19.14 6.50
N ALA A 337 63.28 19.04 5.21
CA ALA A 337 64.35 18.90 4.23
C ALA A 337 64.02 19.69 2.94
N THR A 338 64.94 20.42 2.52
CA THR A 338 65.02 21.41 1.44
C THR A 338 65.30 20.80 0.07
N ALA A 339 64.93 21.59 -0.98
CA ALA A 339 65.39 21.61 -2.35
C ALA A 339 64.60 20.71 -3.34
N ALA A 340 64.31 21.15 -4.51
CA ALA A 340 64.65 22.08 -5.53
C ALA A 340 63.60 21.92 -6.69
N ALA A 341 63.55 22.97 -7.46
CA ALA A 341 62.61 23.19 -8.56
C ALA A 341 62.79 22.25 -9.77
N SER A 342 61.71 22.00 -10.48
CA SER A 342 61.74 22.16 -11.95
C SER A 342 60.35 22.41 -12.52
N LYS A 343 60.25 23.42 -13.35
CA LYS A 343 59.15 23.88 -14.17
C LYS A 343 58.97 22.95 -15.35
N THR A 344 57.74 22.65 -15.73
CA THR A 344 57.39 22.61 -17.16
C THR A 344 55.90 22.95 -17.35
N LYS A 345 55.67 23.89 -18.24
CA LYS A 345 54.43 24.35 -18.86
C LYS A 345 54.02 23.41 -19.98
N ALA A 346 52.71 23.25 -20.18
CA ALA A 346 52.08 23.23 -21.51
C ALA A 346 50.56 23.30 -21.27
N THR A 347 49.92 24.39 -21.48
CA THR A 347 49.22 24.96 -22.65
C THR A 347 48.05 24.15 -23.19
N ALA A 348 46.92 24.76 -23.02
CA ALA A 348 45.63 24.86 -23.67
C ALA A 348 45.45 24.27 -25.08
N ALA A 349 44.24 23.80 -25.35
CA ALA A 349 43.51 24.21 -26.57
C ALA A 349 42.02 23.84 -26.46
N ALA A 350 41.21 24.87 -26.60
CA ALA A 350 39.79 24.84 -26.90
C ALA A 350 39.59 24.60 -28.39
N SER A 351 38.48 23.91 -28.77
CA SER A 351 37.89 24.17 -30.09
C SER A 351 36.38 24.04 -30.02
N LYS A 352 35.78 25.19 -30.31
CA LYS A 352 34.36 25.32 -30.73
C LYS A 352 34.28 24.93 -32.20
N THR A 353 33.20 24.31 -32.61
CA THR A 353 32.66 24.51 -33.96
C THR A 353 31.12 24.51 -33.92
N LYS A 354 30.61 25.64 -34.43
CA LYS A 354 29.24 25.88 -34.88
C LYS A 354 29.12 25.49 -36.38
N ALA A 355 27.91 25.12 -36.80
CA ALA A 355 27.18 25.63 -37.96
C ALA A 355 26.15 24.57 -38.33
N SER A 356 24.92 24.86 -38.37
CA SER A 356 23.99 25.68 -39.17
C SER A 356 23.51 24.93 -40.43
N ALA A 357 22.19 24.76 -40.45
CA ALA A 357 21.20 25.26 -41.42
C ALA A 357 20.58 24.28 -42.42
N LYS A 358 19.27 24.31 -42.40
CA LYS A 358 18.28 24.41 -43.50
C LYS A 358 17.98 23.20 -44.40
N GLY A 359 16.66 22.91 -44.42
CA GLY A 359 15.95 22.71 -45.65
C GLY A 359 14.77 21.72 -45.57
N LYS A 360 13.60 22.25 -45.44
CA LYS A 360 12.36 22.12 -46.23
C LYS A 360 11.83 20.73 -46.64
N ASN A 361 10.59 20.57 -46.22
CA ASN A 361 9.35 20.24 -46.96
C ASN A 361 9.01 18.79 -47.25
N ASP A 362 7.86 18.49 -46.70
CA ASP A 362 6.55 18.10 -47.27
C ASP A 362 6.20 16.61 -47.30
N ASP A 363 4.98 16.46 -46.82
CA ASP A 363 3.92 15.51 -47.16
C ASP A 363 3.69 14.30 -46.24
N ILE A 364 2.67 14.50 -45.36
CA ILE A 364 1.43 13.71 -45.15
C ILE A 364 1.57 12.19 -45.31
N MET A 365 1.38 11.48 -44.22
CA MET A 365 0.43 10.38 -44.09
C MET A 365 0.18 10.08 -42.59
N ASP A 366 -1.08 10.27 -42.21
CA ASP A 366 -1.67 9.75 -40.98
C ASP A 366 -1.51 8.22 -40.95
N VAL A 367 -0.82 7.72 -39.94
CA VAL A 367 -0.94 6.35 -39.48
C VAL A 367 -1.06 6.44 -37.95
N ASP A 368 -2.27 6.21 -37.49
CA ASP A 368 -2.56 5.97 -36.07
C ASP A 368 -1.73 4.77 -35.62
N ASP A 369 -0.61 5.00 -34.94
CA ASP A 369 0.14 3.98 -34.20
C ASP A 369 -0.04 4.27 -32.73
N ASP A 370 -1.17 3.76 -32.18
CA ASP A 370 -1.43 3.68 -30.74
C ASP A 370 -0.52 2.61 -30.11
N SER A 371 0.77 2.89 -30.04
CA SER A 371 1.67 2.17 -29.14
C SER A 371 1.77 2.94 -27.82
N ASP A 372 0.74 2.80 -26.98
CA ASP A 372 0.77 3.23 -25.60
C ASP A 372 1.72 2.33 -24.80
N ASP A 373 2.90 2.84 -24.49
CA ASP A 373 3.77 2.37 -23.41
C ASP A 373 3.05 2.51 -22.05
N ALA A 374 2.23 1.51 -21.74
CA ALA A 374 1.47 1.44 -20.49
C ALA A 374 2.31 0.88 -19.30
N ALA A 375 3.65 0.81 -19.46
CA ALA A 375 4.52 0.22 -18.45
C ALA A 375 5.05 1.20 -17.39
N ASP A 376 4.86 2.52 -17.57
CA ASP A 376 5.49 3.54 -16.71
C ASP A 376 4.52 4.37 -15.84
N ILE A 377 3.29 3.92 -15.64
CA ILE A 377 2.34 4.69 -14.83
C ILE A 377 1.79 3.81 -13.69
N PHE A 378 2.71 3.28 -12.87
CA PHE A 378 2.42 2.90 -11.46
C PHE A 378 3.69 2.41 -10.78
#